data_3c8f3ee6706a4d6057f7c0699b008505
#
_entry.id   3c8f3ee6706a4d6057f7c0699b008505
#
_cell.length_a   1.000
_cell.length_b   1.000
_cell.length_c   1.000
_cell.angle_alpha   90.00
_cell.angle_beta   90.00
_cell.angle_gamma   90.00
#
_symmetry.space_group_name_H-M   'P 1'
#
loop_
_entity.id
_entity.type
_entity.pdbx_description
1 polymer ?
#
loop_
_entity_poly.entity_id
_entity_poly.type
_entity_poly.pdbx_seq_one_letter_code
_entity_poly.pdbx_strand_id
1 'polypeptide(L)'
;MNLGQAKPVHPRSSPIEASLELGALDPSIFSSQGNPSEAYDPERRPFKLTWLETFGGEAGALPSSKNWIFSQGTQYPGGAERWGNNEFQYYTDSTKNSVLTGQGTMKIIPREAPRSIRNATILYTSARLETQRTDFAATEGGKMYVGSRIKLHSVDKTNMQGVWAAFWALGESFRGNYTNWPMASEWDLLEVLNGDPKIYNTLHCGFAPGGPCEEYNGIGNGGVPWQFDTWNDVGFLVDRAIRGNQTWKDERLEWYLNGDPVHNVTGSDIGDFETWEKIAHEGHFLLLNVAMGGNWPGPPNNKTVSGEQVAMEVDYVGVWNSAH
;
A
#
# COMPACT_ATOMS: atom_id res chain seq x y z
N MET A 1 -0.43 -35.66 40.82
CA MET A 1 -0.99 -34.92 39.71
C MET A 1 -0.10 -33.67 39.52
N ASN A 2 0.79 -33.71 38.54
CA ASN A 2 1.72 -32.61 38.25
C ASN A 2 1.06 -31.64 37.26
N LEU A 3 0.74 -30.44 37.73
CA LEU A 3 0.29 -29.34 36.90
C LEU A 3 1.58 -28.74 36.23
N GLY A 4 1.74 -29.00 34.93
CA GLY A 4 2.79 -28.41 34.13
C GLY A 4 2.58 -26.91 33.98
N GLN A 5 3.53 -26.13 34.47
CA GLN A 5 3.58 -24.69 34.24
C GLN A 5 3.93 -24.44 32.76
N ALA A 6 3.08 -23.72 32.07
CA ALA A 6 3.37 -23.19 30.73
C ALA A 6 4.53 -22.18 30.83
N LYS A 7 5.59 -22.40 30.05
CA LYS A 7 6.70 -21.42 29.91
C LYS A 7 6.18 -20.16 29.24
N PRO A 8 6.56 -18.96 29.70
CA PRO A 8 6.24 -17.73 29.00
C PRO A 8 6.86 -17.75 27.61
N VAL A 9 6.06 -17.50 26.60
CA VAL A 9 6.51 -17.26 25.22
C VAL A 9 7.13 -15.87 25.23
N HIS A 10 8.45 -15.77 25.05
CA HIS A 10 9.12 -14.50 24.82
C HIS A 10 8.57 -13.89 23.53
N PRO A 11 8.21 -12.60 23.51
CA PRO A 11 7.87 -11.93 22.26
C PRO A 11 9.11 -12.02 21.35
N ARG A 12 8.94 -12.52 20.13
CA ARG A 12 9.97 -12.43 19.12
C ARG A 12 10.16 -10.95 18.81
N SER A 13 11.35 -10.44 19.03
CA SER A 13 11.75 -9.14 18.47
C SER A 13 11.48 -9.18 16.97
N SER A 14 10.76 -8.18 16.43
CA SER A 14 10.55 -8.11 14.98
C SER A 14 11.93 -7.96 14.32
N PRO A 15 12.13 -8.52 13.12
CA PRO A 15 13.39 -8.35 12.38
C PRO A 15 13.80 -6.89 12.19
N ILE A 16 12.85 -5.97 12.31
CA ILE A 16 13.04 -4.53 12.17
C ILE A 16 13.68 -3.88 13.41
N GLU A 17 13.37 -4.36 14.63
CA GLU A 17 14.01 -3.81 15.84
C GLU A 17 15.52 -4.06 15.85
N ALA A 18 15.97 -5.23 15.36
CA ALA A 18 17.40 -5.52 15.22
C ALA A 18 18.11 -4.66 14.16
N SER A 19 17.36 -4.12 13.17
CA SER A 19 17.90 -3.31 12.09
C SER A 19 17.89 -1.80 12.38
N LEU A 20 17.10 -1.34 13.36
CA LEU A 20 17.11 0.06 13.82
C LEU A 20 18.46 0.45 14.45
N GLU A 21 19.22 -0.49 14.99
CA GLU A 21 20.56 -0.23 15.54
C GLU A 21 21.64 -0.03 14.47
N LEU A 22 21.40 -0.41 13.21
CA LEU A 22 22.40 -0.39 12.13
C LEU A 22 22.33 0.81 11.18
N GLY A 23 21.32 1.69 11.31
CA GLY A 23 21.26 3.02 10.65
C GLY A 23 21.19 3.05 9.12
N ALA A 24 21.33 1.93 8.42
CA ALA A 24 21.26 1.84 6.97
C ALA A 24 20.72 0.47 6.56
N LEU A 25 19.61 0.43 5.83
CA LEU A 25 19.01 -0.79 5.32
C LEU A 25 19.08 -0.81 3.79
N ASP A 26 19.56 -1.93 3.27
CA ASP A 26 19.46 -2.26 1.84
C ASP A 26 18.08 -2.89 1.61
N PRO A 27 17.28 -2.45 0.63
CA PRO A 27 15.99 -3.06 0.31
C PRO A 27 16.06 -4.57 0.04
N SER A 28 17.21 -5.07 -0.43
CA SER A 28 17.45 -6.51 -0.62
C SER A 28 17.49 -7.33 0.68
N ILE A 29 17.60 -6.69 1.84
CA ILE A 29 17.57 -7.35 3.16
C ILE A 29 16.19 -7.93 3.48
N PHE A 30 15.13 -7.41 2.83
CA PHE A 30 13.76 -7.89 3.01
C PHE A 30 13.44 -9.16 2.22
N SER A 31 14.33 -9.60 1.32
CA SER A 31 14.19 -10.91 0.69
C SER A 31 14.66 -12.00 1.64
N SER A 32 13.79 -12.92 2.01
CA SER A 32 14.08 -14.04 2.92
C SER A 32 15.07 -15.09 2.35
N GLN A 33 15.65 -14.84 1.17
CA GLN A 33 16.67 -15.67 0.55
C GLN A 33 17.64 -14.80 -0.28
N GLY A 34 18.59 -14.16 0.42
CA GLY A 34 19.68 -13.44 -0.24
C GLY A 34 20.55 -14.41 -1.06
N ASN A 35 20.58 -14.23 -2.38
CA ASN A 35 21.57 -14.88 -3.22
C ASN A 35 22.86 -14.05 -3.22
N PRO A 36 24.02 -14.59 -2.76
CA PRO A 36 25.25 -13.80 -2.57
C PRO A 36 25.98 -13.42 -3.87
N SER A 37 25.38 -13.62 -5.05
CA SER A 37 26.06 -13.49 -6.34
C SER A 37 25.69 -12.26 -7.17
N GLU A 38 24.98 -11.27 -6.64
CA GLU A 38 24.81 -10.02 -7.36
C GLU A 38 26.08 -9.18 -7.30
N ALA A 39 26.53 -8.77 -8.50
CA ALA A 39 27.75 -8.02 -8.69
C ALA A 39 27.82 -6.79 -7.75
N TYR A 40 28.93 -6.67 -7.03
CA TYR A 40 29.30 -5.52 -6.24
C TYR A 40 29.17 -4.23 -7.08
N ASP A 41 28.14 -3.42 -6.82
CA ASP A 41 28.05 -2.04 -7.31
C ASP A 41 28.83 -1.15 -6.33
N PRO A 42 30.02 -0.65 -6.69
CA PRO A 42 30.82 0.18 -5.80
C PRO A 42 30.17 1.53 -5.46
N GLU A 43 29.02 1.85 -6.08
CA GLU A 43 28.26 3.07 -5.84
C GLU A 43 26.91 2.81 -5.12
N ARG A 44 26.71 1.63 -4.54
CA ARG A 44 25.54 1.36 -3.68
C ARG A 44 25.57 2.31 -2.49
N ARG A 45 24.88 3.43 -2.65
CA ARG A 45 24.66 4.35 -1.54
C ARG A 45 23.65 3.73 -0.60
N PRO A 46 23.94 3.67 0.70
CA PRO A 46 23.05 3.04 1.65
C PRO A 46 21.73 3.82 1.75
N PHE A 47 20.60 3.11 1.70
CA PHE A 47 19.32 3.66 2.07
C PHE A 47 19.28 3.99 3.57
N LYS A 48 18.78 5.16 3.88
CA LYS A 48 18.55 5.60 5.27
C LYS A 48 17.05 5.60 5.54
N LEU A 49 16.64 4.97 6.64
CA LEU A 49 15.25 5.01 7.09
C LEU A 49 14.85 6.45 7.43
N THR A 50 13.78 6.94 6.79
CA THR A 50 13.25 8.30 6.97
C THR A 50 11.87 8.33 7.61
N TRP A 51 11.15 7.21 7.58
CA TRP A 51 9.88 7.04 8.28
C TRP A 51 9.57 5.54 8.46
N LEU A 52 8.98 5.20 9.61
CA LEU A 52 8.58 3.83 9.93
C LEU A 52 7.35 3.82 10.81
N GLU A 53 6.40 2.96 10.46
CA GLU A 53 5.29 2.53 11.30
C GLU A 53 5.36 1.02 11.51
N THR A 54 5.40 0.58 12.76
CA THR A 54 5.49 -0.85 13.15
C THR A 54 4.22 -1.38 13.79
N PHE A 55 3.19 -0.57 13.86
CA PHE A 55 1.90 -0.93 14.46
C PHE A 55 2.00 -1.49 15.89
N GLY A 56 3.04 -1.04 16.62
CA GLY A 56 3.19 -1.36 18.04
C GLY A 56 2.12 -0.69 18.90
N GLY A 57 1.66 -1.38 19.94
CA GLY A 57 0.66 -0.85 20.88
C GLY A 57 -0.21 -1.93 21.49
N GLU A 58 -1.18 -1.51 22.31
CA GLU A 58 -2.09 -2.43 22.99
C GLU A 58 -3.05 -3.10 22.01
N ALA A 59 -3.30 -4.39 22.21
CA ALA A 59 -4.30 -5.14 21.48
C ALA A 59 -5.68 -4.46 21.59
N GLY A 60 -6.36 -4.31 20.46
CA GLY A 60 -7.69 -3.67 20.43
C GLY A 60 -7.68 -2.15 20.28
N ALA A 61 -6.51 -1.50 20.32
CA ALA A 61 -6.38 -0.06 20.06
C ALA A 61 -6.40 0.25 18.56
N LEU A 62 -6.65 1.53 18.23
CA LEU A 62 -6.42 2.05 16.87
C LEU A 62 -4.94 2.32 16.62
N PRO A 63 -4.47 2.25 15.37
CA PRO A 63 -3.18 2.84 14.96
C PRO A 63 -3.07 4.31 15.36
N SER A 64 -1.83 4.77 15.57
CA SER A 64 -1.57 6.12 16.09
C SER A 64 -2.02 7.21 15.11
N SER A 65 -2.86 8.13 15.58
CA SER A 65 -3.25 9.34 14.83
C SER A 65 -2.10 10.33 14.58
N LYS A 66 -0.93 10.11 15.18
CA LYS A 66 0.30 10.86 14.83
C LYS A 66 0.82 10.48 13.44
N ASN A 67 0.61 9.23 13.03
CA ASN A 67 1.07 8.70 11.75
C ASN A 67 -0.07 8.60 10.74
N TRP A 68 -1.32 8.39 11.20
CA TRP A 68 -2.44 8.05 10.32
C TRP A 68 -3.64 8.99 10.49
N ILE A 69 -4.22 9.36 9.36
CA ILE A 69 -5.56 9.94 9.23
C ILE A 69 -6.51 8.78 8.91
N PHE A 70 -7.64 8.71 9.59
CA PHE A 70 -8.72 7.78 9.27
C PHE A 70 -9.75 8.51 8.40
N SER A 71 -9.80 8.19 7.12
CA SER A 71 -10.84 8.68 6.22
C SER A 71 -12.18 8.09 6.64
N GLN A 72 -13.21 8.92 6.71
CA GLN A 72 -14.54 8.50 7.15
C GLN A 72 -15.59 8.78 6.08
N GLY A 73 -16.62 7.95 6.05
CA GLY A 73 -17.72 8.13 5.12
C GLY A 73 -17.59 7.36 3.82
N THR A 74 -18.23 7.87 2.80
CA THR A 74 -18.29 7.28 1.44
C THR A 74 -17.56 8.14 0.40
N GLN A 75 -16.94 9.26 0.81
CA GLN A 75 -16.22 10.19 -0.06
C GLN A 75 -15.46 11.23 0.77
N TYR A 76 -14.50 11.90 0.17
CA TYR A 76 -13.93 13.11 0.73
C TYR A 76 -14.93 14.28 0.64
N PRO A 77 -14.81 15.31 1.51
CA PRO A 77 -15.60 16.54 1.36
C PRO A 77 -15.36 17.17 -0.02
N GLY A 78 -16.42 17.24 -0.85
CA GLY A 78 -16.32 17.76 -2.22
C GLY A 78 -15.68 16.82 -3.24
N GLY A 79 -15.27 15.61 -2.82
CA GLY A 79 -14.73 14.58 -3.71
C GLY A 79 -15.81 13.72 -4.36
N ALA A 80 -15.38 12.80 -5.19
CA ALA A 80 -16.26 11.89 -5.92
C ALA A 80 -17.05 10.97 -4.98
N GLU A 81 -18.34 10.81 -5.24
CA GLU A 81 -19.23 9.92 -4.49
C GLU A 81 -18.73 8.47 -4.54
N ARG A 82 -18.94 7.74 -3.43
CA ARG A 82 -18.55 6.32 -3.31
C ARG A 82 -17.11 6.08 -3.74
N TRP A 83 -16.22 7.01 -3.31
CA TRP A 83 -14.77 7.03 -3.56
C TRP A 83 -14.39 7.05 -5.06
N GLY A 84 -15.31 7.49 -5.94
CA GLY A 84 -15.12 7.50 -7.39
C GLY A 84 -15.29 6.15 -8.08
N ASN A 85 -15.36 5.06 -7.33
CA ASN A 85 -15.35 3.67 -7.81
C ASN A 85 -16.67 2.92 -7.63
N ASN A 86 -17.74 3.58 -7.21
CA ASN A 86 -19.00 2.91 -6.86
C ASN A 86 -18.87 1.86 -5.76
N GLU A 87 -18.00 2.08 -4.78
CA GLU A 87 -17.76 1.20 -3.63
C GLU A 87 -18.97 1.11 -2.70
N PHE A 88 -19.07 0.04 -1.91
CA PHE A 88 -20.24 -0.29 -1.07
C PHE A 88 -19.96 -0.22 0.43
N GLN A 89 -18.80 0.25 0.88
CA GLN A 89 -18.48 0.45 2.28
C GLN A 89 -18.59 1.91 2.71
N TYR A 90 -18.83 2.08 3.99
CA TYR A 90 -18.61 3.29 4.74
C TYR A 90 -17.32 3.12 5.55
N TYR A 91 -16.30 3.94 5.33
CA TYR A 91 -15.08 3.89 6.12
C TYR A 91 -15.27 4.54 7.48
N THR A 92 -14.65 3.96 8.50
CA THR A 92 -14.79 4.38 9.91
C THR A 92 -13.43 4.48 10.59
N ASP A 93 -13.40 5.20 11.71
CA ASP A 93 -12.30 5.23 12.69
C ASP A 93 -12.55 4.27 13.86
N SER A 94 -13.31 3.21 13.63
CA SER A 94 -13.67 2.23 14.67
C SER A 94 -12.65 1.11 14.78
N THR A 95 -12.33 0.71 16.01
CA THR A 95 -11.53 -0.50 16.29
C THR A 95 -12.17 -1.79 15.78
N LYS A 96 -13.42 -1.75 15.35
CA LYS A 96 -14.05 -2.87 14.64
C LYS A 96 -13.51 -3.06 13.22
N ASN A 97 -13.06 -1.96 12.59
CA ASN A 97 -12.60 -1.98 11.21
C ASN A 97 -11.07 -1.80 11.06
N SER A 98 -10.41 -1.13 12.03
CA SER A 98 -8.95 -1.04 12.07
C SER A 98 -8.47 -1.24 13.50
N VAL A 99 -7.57 -2.20 13.73
CA VAL A 99 -7.20 -2.60 15.08
C VAL A 99 -5.78 -3.10 15.17
N LEU A 100 -5.05 -2.67 16.20
CA LEU A 100 -3.77 -3.24 16.59
C LEU A 100 -3.96 -4.61 17.20
N THR A 101 -3.15 -5.59 16.79
CA THR A 101 -3.23 -6.96 17.32
C THR A 101 -2.58 -7.12 18.70
N GLY A 102 -1.72 -6.16 19.10
CA GLY A 102 -0.86 -6.29 20.28
C GLY A 102 0.37 -7.16 20.04
N GLN A 103 0.60 -7.61 18.81
CA GLN A 103 1.74 -8.42 18.40
C GLN A 103 2.63 -7.70 17.37
N GLY A 104 2.51 -6.36 17.28
CA GLY A 104 3.24 -5.54 16.32
C GLY A 104 2.63 -5.56 14.92
N THR A 105 1.34 -5.84 14.78
CA THR A 105 0.63 -5.77 13.49
C THR A 105 -0.69 -5.01 13.63
N MET A 106 -1.21 -4.54 12.51
CA MET A 106 -2.51 -3.90 12.38
C MET A 106 -3.37 -4.71 11.41
N LYS A 107 -4.67 -4.80 11.69
CA LYS A 107 -5.65 -5.39 10.76
C LYS A 107 -6.64 -4.34 10.27
N ILE A 108 -6.95 -4.39 8.98
CA ILE A 108 -8.14 -3.75 8.40
C ILE A 108 -9.17 -4.84 8.12
N ILE A 109 -10.36 -4.68 8.71
CA ILE A 109 -11.39 -5.72 8.75
C ILE A 109 -12.69 -5.18 8.18
N PRO A 110 -13.06 -5.53 6.93
CA PRO A 110 -14.38 -5.19 6.41
C PRO A 110 -15.47 -5.97 7.15
N ARG A 111 -16.58 -5.32 7.47
CA ARG A 111 -17.71 -5.92 8.20
C ARG A 111 -19.03 -5.54 7.56
N GLU A 112 -20.06 -6.33 7.75
CA GLU A 112 -21.40 -5.92 7.37
C GLU A 112 -21.79 -4.61 8.09
N ALA A 113 -22.40 -3.70 7.34
CA ALA A 113 -22.87 -2.44 7.89
C ALA A 113 -24.00 -2.68 8.90
N PRO A 114 -23.96 -2.00 10.06
CA PRO A 114 -25.05 -2.07 11.01
C PRO A 114 -26.35 -1.47 10.42
N ARG A 115 -27.51 -1.96 10.86
CA ARG A 115 -28.81 -1.54 10.32
C ARG A 115 -29.03 -0.03 10.33
N SER A 116 -28.38 0.69 11.25
CA SER A 116 -28.51 2.14 11.42
C SER A 116 -27.97 2.95 10.23
N ILE A 117 -27.02 2.42 9.46
CA ILE A 117 -26.42 3.09 8.29
C ILE A 117 -26.59 2.30 7.00
N ARG A 118 -27.02 1.04 7.09
CA ARG A 118 -27.18 0.16 5.91
C ARG A 118 -28.29 0.64 4.98
N ASN A 119 -27.94 0.75 3.70
CA ASN A 119 -28.88 1.11 2.63
C ASN A 119 -28.47 0.41 1.31
N ALA A 120 -29.03 0.81 0.18
CA ALA A 120 -28.73 0.18 -1.12
C ALA A 120 -27.28 0.35 -1.57
N THR A 121 -26.57 1.37 -1.09
CA THR A 121 -25.20 1.70 -1.49
C THR A 121 -24.19 1.53 -0.36
N ILE A 122 -24.63 1.38 0.89
CA ILE A 122 -23.79 1.10 2.06
C ILE A 122 -24.17 -0.27 2.60
N LEU A 123 -23.41 -1.29 2.23
CA LEU A 123 -23.61 -2.68 2.67
C LEU A 123 -22.60 -3.11 3.72
N TYR A 124 -21.44 -2.42 3.78
CA TYR A 124 -20.31 -2.76 4.64
C TYR A 124 -19.77 -1.53 5.38
N THR A 125 -18.99 -1.77 6.40
CA THR A 125 -18.04 -0.82 6.99
C THR A 125 -16.64 -1.36 6.80
N SER A 126 -15.64 -0.48 6.69
CA SER A 126 -14.24 -0.84 6.60
C SER A 126 -13.36 0.29 7.14
N ALA A 127 -12.04 0.24 6.92
CA ALA A 127 -11.15 1.33 7.24
C ALA A 127 -10.28 1.72 6.03
N ARG A 128 -9.97 3.01 5.96
CA ARG A 128 -9.02 3.63 5.05
C ARG A 128 -8.14 4.56 5.87
N LEU A 129 -6.86 4.23 5.92
CA LEU A 129 -5.83 4.96 6.62
C LEU A 129 -4.95 5.68 5.61
N GLU A 130 -4.61 6.93 5.91
CA GLU A 130 -3.70 7.75 5.10
C GLU A 130 -2.59 8.27 6.00
N THR A 131 -1.35 8.30 5.54
CA THR A 131 -0.27 8.89 6.33
C THR A 131 -0.52 10.38 6.58
N GLN A 132 -0.16 10.87 7.78
CA GLN A 132 -0.14 12.30 8.08
C GLN A 132 0.83 13.04 7.16
N ARG A 133 2.00 12.44 6.90
CA ARG A 133 2.99 12.95 5.95
C ARG A 133 2.48 12.84 4.53
N THR A 134 2.81 13.84 3.71
CA THR A 134 2.52 13.92 2.27
C THR A 134 3.78 14.10 1.42
N ASP A 135 4.93 14.17 2.07
CA ASP A 135 6.22 14.57 1.50
C ASP A 135 7.14 13.39 1.17
N PHE A 136 6.58 12.19 0.98
CA PHE A 136 7.36 11.04 0.55
C PHE A 136 7.76 11.19 -0.92
N ALA A 137 9.05 11.51 -1.14
CA ALA A 137 9.65 11.72 -2.45
C ALA A 137 11.11 11.27 -2.47
N ALA A 138 11.60 10.89 -3.64
CA ALA A 138 13.03 10.75 -3.88
C ALA A 138 13.65 12.14 -4.06
N THR A 139 14.80 12.38 -3.42
CA THR A 139 15.58 13.60 -3.67
C THR A 139 16.12 13.59 -5.12
N GLU A 140 16.38 14.76 -5.66
CA GLU A 140 17.03 14.89 -6.97
C GLU A 140 18.35 14.09 -7.00
N GLY A 141 18.54 13.24 -8.01
CA GLY A 141 19.68 12.33 -8.14
C GLY A 141 19.75 11.20 -7.11
N GLY A 142 18.77 11.08 -6.23
CA GLY A 142 18.67 10.04 -5.20
C GLY A 142 17.57 9.01 -5.51
N LYS A 143 17.29 8.19 -4.52
CA LYS A 143 16.25 7.15 -4.59
C LYS A 143 15.38 7.19 -3.34
N MET A 144 14.14 6.77 -3.49
CA MET A 144 13.25 6.48 -2.37
C MET A 144 12.72 5.05 -2.52
N TYR A 145 12.73 4.31 -1.43
CA TYR A 145 12.09 3.00 -1.36
C TYR A 145 10.96 3.03 -0.34
N VAL A 146 9.80 2.51 -0.72
CA VAL A 146 8.66 2.26 0.16
C VAL A 146 8.51 0.76 0.31
N GLY A 147 8.45 0.27 1.55
CA GLY A 147 8.31 -1.16 1.83
C GLY A 147 7.23 -1.43 2.87
N SER A 148 6.55 -2.54 2.70
CA SER A 148 5.56 -3.02 3.65
C SER A 148 5.53 -4.55 3.63
N ARG A 149 5.17 -5.16 4.75
CA ARG A 149 4.94 -6.58 4.86
C ARG A 149 3.47 -6.84 5.15
N ILE A 150 2.79 -7.49 4.22
CA ILE A 150 1.33 -7.59 4.19
C ILE A 150 0.91 -9.05 4.06
N LYS A 151 -0.14 -9.42 4.80
CA LYS A 151 -0.83 -10.70 4.69
C LYS A 151 -2.31 -10.42 4.43
N LEU A 152 -2.83 -10.97 3.34
CA LEU A 152 -4.26 -10.96 3.03
C LEU A 152 -4.83 -12.31 3.42
N HIS A 153 -5.86 -12.29 4.27
CA HIS A 153 -6.60 -13.48 4.61
C HIS A 153 -7.60 -13.82 3.51
N SER A 154 -7.82 -15.13 3.31
CA SER A 154 -8.70 -15.60 2.26
C SER A 154 -9.64 -16.71 2.72
N VAL A 155 -10.71 -16.85 1.97
CA VAL A 155 -11.62 -17.99 1.98
C VAL A 155 -11.79 -18.49 0.54
N ASP A 156 -12.68 -19.43 0.30
CA ASP A 156 -13.04 -19.81 -1.06
C ASP A 156 -13.35 -18.56 -1.93
N LYS A 157 -12.71 -18.47 -3.09
CA LYS A 157 -12.80 -17.34 -4.02
C LYS A 157 -14.26 -16.94 -4.33
N THR A 158 -15.18 -17.92 -4.40
CA THR A 158 -16.60 -17.68 -4.68
C THR A 158 -17.29 -16.84 -3.61
N ASN A 159 -16.68 -16.73 -2.43
CA ASN A 159 -17.17 -15.97 -1.29
C ASN A 159 -16.44 -14.62 -1.11
N MET A 160 -15.52 -14.27 -2.01
CA MET A 160 -14.72 -13.03 -1.93
C MET A 160 -15.11 -11.97 -2.98
N GLN A 161 -16.21 -12.18 -3.70
CA GLN A 161 -16.68 -11.21 -4.71
C GLN A 161 -16.83 -9.81 -4.11
N GLY A 162 -16.11 -8.83 -4.67
CA GLY A 162 -16.11 -7.44 -4.21
C GLY A 162 -15.11 -7.11 -3.11
N VAL A 163 -14.41 -8.09 -2.50
CA VAL A 163 -13.33 -7.78 -1.55
C VAL A 163 -12.14 -7.21 -2.33
N TRP A 164 -11.67 -6.02 -1.95
CA TRP A 164 -10.61 -5.30 -2.65
C TRP A 164 -9.66 -4.65 -1.65
N ALA A 165 -8.53 -5.28 -1.43
CA ALA A 165 -7.47 -4.79 -0.56
C ALA A 165 -6.46 -3.97 -1.36
N ALA A 166 -6.01 -2.82 -0.82
CA ALA A 166 -5.04 -1.95 -1.46
C ALA A 166 -4.02 -1.37 -0.47
N PHE A 167 -2.77 -1.30 -0.94
CA PHE A 167 -1.70 -0.46 -0.41
C PHE A 167 -1.16 0.39 -1.57
N TRP A 168 -1.28 1.70 -1.47
CA TRP A 168 -1.11 2.63 -2.56
C TRP A 168 -0.69 4.02 -2.10
N ALA A 169 -0.48 4.95 -3.02
CA ALA A 169 -0.10 6.32 -2.72
C ALA A 169 -0.79 7.31 -3.66
N LEU A 170 -1.05 8.51 -3.16
CA LEU A 170 -1.54 9.65 -3.94
C LEU A 170 -0.56 10.81 -3.82
N GLY A 171 -0.38 11.57 -4.90
CA GLY A 171 0.39 12.79 -4.89
C GLY A 171 -0.15 13.81 -3.88
N GLU A 172 0.75 14.56 -3.24
CA GLU A 172 0.40 15.50 -2.17
C GLU A 172 -0.62 16.54 -2.59
N SER A 173 -0.61 16.94 -3.87
CA SER A 173 -1.56 17.90 -4.45
C SER A 173 -3.00 17.41 -4.47
N PHE A 174 -3.25 16.11 -4.23
CA PHE A 174 -4.60 15.57 -4.07
C PHE A 174 -5.21 15.92 -2.71
N ARG A 175 -4.39 16.04 -1.66
CA ARG A 175 -4.90 16.33 -0.32
C ARG A 175 -5.46 17.76 -0.23
N GLY A 176 -6.76 17.85 0.01
CA GLY A 176 -7.50 19.14 0.01
C GLY A 176 -8.02 19.55 -1.37
N ASN A 177 -7.62 18.89 -2.44
CA ASN A 177 -8.15 19.06 -3.79
C ASN A 177 -8.60 17.72 -4.37
N TYR A 178 -9.67 17.17 -3.81
CA TYR A 178 -10.15 15.80 -4.06
C TYR A 178 -10.82 15.57 -5.42
N THR A 179 -10.62 16.48 -6.36
CA THR A 179 -11.00 16.37 -7.76
C THR A 179 -9.78 16.33 -8.70
N ASN A 180 -8.55 16.38 -8.15
CA ASN A 180 -7.29 16.44 -8.89
C ASN A 180 -6.74 15.07 -9.31
N TRP A 181 -7.61 14.06 -9.42
CA TRP A 181 -7.24 12.75 -9.96
C TRP A 181 -7.56 12.69 -11.46
N PRO A 182 -6.70 12.07 -12.30
CA PRO A 182 -5.44 11.39 -12.00
C PRO A 182 -4.21 12.32 -12.08
N MET A 183 -4.40 13.63 -12.25
CA MET A 183 -3.32 14.62 -12.42
C MET A 183 -2.36 14.69 -11.21
N ALA A 184 -2.86 14.39 -10.00
CA ALA A 184 -2.04 14.34 -8.79
C ALA A 184 -1.05 13.16 -8.76
N SER A 185 -1.15 12.21 -9.69
CA SER A 185 -0.46 10.92 -9.67
C SER A 185 -0.96 9.95 -8.58
N GLU A 186 -0.97 8.66 -8.92
CA GLU A 186 -1.29 7.56 -8.00
C GLU A 186 -0.37 6.39 -8.28
N TRP A 187 0.17 5.78 -7.22
CA TRP A 187 0.98 4.56 -7.28
C TRP A 187 0.25 3.43 -6.56
N ASP A 188 -0.12 2.37 -7.26
CA ASP A 188 -0.70 1.19 -6.65
C ASP A 188 0.39 0.15 -6.38
N LEU A 189 0.80 0.06 -5.10
CA LEU A 189 1.85 -0.85 -4.67
C LEU A 189 1.30 -2.27 -4.50
N LEU A 190 0.05 -2.39 -4.10
CA LEU A 190 -0.69 -3.64 -3.98
C LEU A 190 -2.15 -3.41 -4.22
N GLU A 191 -2.72 -4.11 -5.19
CA GLU A 191 -4.16 -4.32 -5.31
C GLU A 191 -4.45 -5.79 -5.50
N VAL A 192 -5.31 -6.35 -4.65
CA VAL A 192 -5.79 -7.73 -4.73
C VAL A 192 -7.29 -7.74 -4.57
N LEU A 193 -8.00 -8.35 -5.51
CA LEU A 193 -9.45 -8.28 -5.56
C LEU A 193 -10.11 -9.63 -5.80
N ASN A 194 -11.34 -9.80 -5.30
CA ASN A 194 -12.22 -10.95 -5.53
C ASN A 194 -11.61 -12.31 -5.13
N GLY A 195 -10.60 -12.33 -4.24
CA GLY A 195 -9.89 -13.56 -3.89
C GLY A 195 -9.11 -14.16 -5.07
N ASP A 196 -8.84 -13.38 -6.12
CA ASP A 196 -7.94 -13.79 -7.19
C ASP A 196 -6.51 -13.82 -6.65
N PRO A 197 -5.75 -14.93 -6.81
CA PRO A 197 -4.38 -15.01 -6.32
C PRO A 197 -3.42 -14.25 -7.24
N LYS A 198 -3.69 -12.97 -7.42
CA LYS A 198 -2.90 -12.03 -8.20
C LYS A 198 -2.80 -10.69 -7.51
N ILE A 199 -1.61 -10.10 -7.53
CA ILE A 199 -1.37 -8.71 -7.19
C ILE A 199 -1.28 -7.89 -8.48
N TYR A 200 -1.95 -6.76 -8.49
CA TYR A 200 -1.85 -5.75 -9.54
C TYR A 200 -1.07 -4.57 -9.01
N ASN A 201 -0.18 -4.06 -9.85
CA ASN A 201 0.62 -2.87 -9.60
C ASN A 201 0.38 -1.93 -10.76
N THR A 202 0.01 -0.68 -10.48
CA THR A 202 -0.43 0.26 -11.52
C THR A 202 0.11 1.66 -11.23
N LEU A 203 0.36 2.42 -12.29
CA LEU A 203 0.59 3.85 -12.24
C LEU A 203 -0.60 4.56 -12.89
N HIS A 204 -1.22 5.50 -12.17
CA HIS A 204 -2.22 6.42 -12.72
C HIS A 204 -1.66 7.84 -12.78
N CYS A 205 -1.88 8.54 -13.91
CA CYS A 205 -1.35 9.89 -14.10
C CYS A 205 -2.03 10.69 -15.21
N GLY A 206 -1.73 11.97 -15.26
CA GLY A 206 -2.12 12.86 -16.34
C GLY A 206 -3.60 13.21 -16.31
N PHE A 207 -4.36 12.79 -17.31
CA PHE A 207 -5.78 13.16 -17.43
C PHE A 207 -6.63 11.98 -17.92
N ALA A 208 -7.89 11.97 -17.52
CA ALA A 208 -8.88 10.97 -17.92
C ALA A 208 -9.99 11.61 -18.79
N PRO A 209 -10.50 10.89 -19.82
CA PRO A 209 -10.06 9.57 -20.29
C PRO A 209 -8.78 9.65 -21.13
N GLY A 210 -7.98 8.58 -21.16
CA GLY A 210 -6.75 8.47 -21.93
C GLY A 210 -5.55 9.08 -21.21
N GLY A 211 -4.90 10.06 -21.82
CA GLY A 211 -3.67 10.65 -21.29
C GLY A 211 -2.46 9.73 -21.34
N PRO A 212 -1.30 10.18 -20.79
CA PRO A 212 -0.05 9.42 -20.85
C PRO A 212 -0.10 8.08 -20.10
N CYS A 213 -0.99 7.93 -19.11
CA CYS A 213 -1.18 6.69 -18.38
C CYS A 213 -2.41 5.87 -18.81
N GLU A 214 -2.97 6.13 -20.00
CA GLU A 214 -4.09 5.36 -20.59
C GLU A 214 -5.34 5.27 -19.68
N GLU A 215 -5.66 6.39 -19.02
CA GLU A 215 -6.74 6.43 -18.03
C GLU A 215 -8.13 6.11 -18.64
N TYR A 216 -8.98 5.32 -17.96
CA TYR A 216 -8.98 4.95 -16.52
C TYR A 216 -8.22 3.63 -16.20
N ASN A 217 -7.43 3.06 -17.10
CA ASN A 217 -6.77 1.76 -16.86
C ASN A 217 -5.45 1.89 -16.10
N GLY A 218 -4.72 2.98 -16.29
CA GLY A 218 -3.36 3.13 -15.81
C GLY A 218 -2.35 2.25 -16.56
N ILE A 219 -1.07 2.39 -16.24
CA ILE A 219 0.01 1.54 -16.75
C ILE A 219 0.30 0.45 -15.73
N GLY A 220 -0.19 -0.77 -15.97
CA GLY A 220 -0.14 -1.85 -15.00
C GLY A 220 0.59 -3.11 -15.46
N ASN A 221 0.92 -4.01 -14.52
CA ASN A 221 1.62 -5.28 -14.76
C ASN A 221 0.72 -6.42 -15.29
N GLY A 222 -0.59 -6.21 -15.40
CA GLY A 222 -1.56 -7.24 -15.81
C GLY A 222 -1.84 -8.33 -14.79
N GLY A 223 -1.27 -8.22 -13.59
CA GLY A 223 -1.43 -9.14 -12.46
C GLY A 223 -0.39 -10.27 -12.44
N VAL A 224 0.35 -10.37 -11.34
CA VAL A 224 1.34 -11.41 -11.06
C VAL A 224 0.89 -12.28 -9.88
N PRO A 225 1.42 -13.53 -9.72
CA PRO A 225 0.97 -14.42 -8.66
C PRO A 225 1.09 -13.83 -7.26
N TRP A 226 0.03 -13.94 -6.46
CA TRP A 226 -0.06 -13.56 -5.05
C TRP A 226 -0.33 -14.77 -4.17
N GLN A 227 0.25 -14.80 -2.97
CA GLN A 227 0.01 -15.85 -1.98
C GLN A 227 -0.82 -15.33 -0.81
N PHE A 228 -2.03 -15.87 -0.62
CA PHE A 228 -2.88 -15.59 0.52
C PHE A 228 -2.39 -16.31 1.80
N ASP A 229 -2.85 -15.84 2.96
CA ASP A 229 -2.63 -16.41 4.29
C ASP A 229 -1.15 -16.56 4.67
N THR A 230 -0.28 -15.87 3.93
CA THR A 230 1.16 -15.79 4.21
C THR A 230 1.62 -14.33 4.15
N TRP A 231 2.74 -14.04 4.78
CA TRP A 231 3.37 -12.74 4.71
C TRP A 231 4.08 -12.56 3.35
N ASN A 232 3.80 -11.46 2.70
CA ASN A 232 4.49 -11.05 1.48
C ASN A 232 5.13 -9.67 1.68
N ASP A 233 6.34 -9.50 1.18
CA ASP A 233 7.04 -8.23 1.16
C ASP A 233 6.67 -7.48 -0.13
N VAL A 234 6.05 -6.31 0.04
CA VAL A 234 5.63 -5.41 -1.06
C VAL A 234 6.57 -4.22 -1.05
N GLY A 235 7.21 -3.94 -2.17
CA GLY A 235 8.18 -2.88 -2.31
C GLY A 235 7.90 -1.97 -3.51
N PHE A 236 8.33 -0.72 -3.39
CA PHE A 236 8.23 0.27 -4.46
C PHE A 236 9.43 1.21 -4.42
N LEU A 237 10.07 1.40 -5.55
CA LEU A 237 11.24 2.25 -5.73
C LEU A 237 10.93 3.42 -6.66
N VAL A 238 11.25 4.62 -6.22
CA VAL A 238 11.41 5.79 -7.09
C VAL A 238 12.90 6.04 -7.26
N ASP A 239 13.42 5.82 -8.47
CA ASP A 239 14.84 5.97 -8.81
C ASP A 239 15.05 7.20 -9.71
N ARG A 240 15.59 8.26 -9.11
CA ARG A 240 15.98 9.51 -9.79
C ARG A 240 17.50 9.64 -9.95
N ALA A 241 18.24 8.55 -9.66
CA ALA A 241 19.70 8.54 -9.80
C ALA A 241 20.09 8.41 -11.26
N ILE A 242 20.26 9.54 -11.94
CA ILE A 242 20.73 9.65 -13.32
C ILE A 242 22.25 9.76 -13.38
N ARG A 243 22.87 9.19 -14.42
CA ARG A 243 24.33 9.14 -14.58
C ARG A 243 24.76 9.57 -16.00
N GLY A 244 25.87 10.31 -16.05
CA GLY A 244 26.47 10.69 -17.32
C GLY A 244 25.51 11.51 -18.20
N ASN A 245 25.14 10.95 -19.36
CA ASN A 245 24.24 11.60 -20.31
C ASN A 245 22.75 11.24 -20.11
N GLN A 246 22.41 10.54 -19.02
CA GLN A 246 21.03 10.24 -18.67
C GLN A 246 20.25 11.52 -18.32
N THR A 247 18.95 11.45 -18.48
CA THR A 247 18.02 12.55 -18.21
C THR A 247 16.83 12.02 -17.40
N TRP A 248 15.87 12.86 -17.06
CA TRP A 248 14.63 12.46 -16.41
C TRP A 248 13.89 11.29 -17.12
N LYS A 249 14.15 11.09 -18.41
CA LYS A 249 13.59 9.96 -19.19
C LYS A 249 14.12 8.61 -18.76
N ASP A 250 15.27 8.60 -18.11
CA ASP A 250 15.94 7.40 -17.59
C ASP A 250 15.61 7.17 -16.10
N GLU A 251 14.95 8.13 -15.45
CA GLU A 251 14.37 7.92 -14.11
C GLU A 251 13.27 6.88 -14.20
N ARG A 252 13.01 6.15 -13.10
CA ARG A 252 12.07 5.04 -13.13
C ARG A 252 11.36 4.80 -11.81
N LEU A 253 10.19 4.19 -11.92
CA LEU A 253 9.46 3.54 -10.86
C LEU A 253 9.61 2.03 -11.02
N GLU A 254 9.81 1.30 -9.92
CA GLU A 254 9.87 -0.17 -9.93
C GLU A 254 9.06 -0.73 -8.77
N TRP A 255 8.26 -1.76 -9.05
CA TRP A 255 7.48 -2.51 -8.07
C TRP A 255 8.13 -3.85 -7.79
N TYR A 256 8.10 -4.26 -6.53
CA TYR A 256 8.71 -5.50 -6.07
C TYR A 256 7.72 -6.35 -5.27
N LEU A 257 7.78 -7.65 -5.44
CA LEU A 257 7.07 -8.63 -4.64
C LEU A 257 8.06 -9.68 -4.14
N ASN A 258 8.19 -9.82 -2.81
CA ASN A 258 9.12 -10.75 -2.16
C ASN A 258 10.57 -10.60 -2.65
N GLY A 259 10.98 -9.36 -2.96
CA GLY A 259 12.31 -9.03 -3.46
C GLY A 259 12.50 -9.11 -4.97
N ASP A 260 11.55 -9.70 -5.69
CA ASP A 260 11.61 -9.78 -7.15
C ASP A 260 10.94 -8.57 -7.81
N PRO A 261 11.55 -7.94 -8.84
CA PRO A 261 10.90 -6.88 -9.61
C PRO A 261 9.74 -7.46 -10.44
N VAL A 262 8.57 -6.83 -10.36
CA VAL A 262 7.35 -7.32 -11.00
C VAL A 262 6.75 -6.32 -12.01
N HIS A 263 7.16 -5.07 -11.95
CA HIS A 263 6.73 -4.00 -12.86
C HIS A 263 7.71 -2.84 -12.84
N ASN A 264 7.80 -2.09 -13.96
CA ASN A 264 8.52 -0.83 -14.01
C ASN A 264 7.87 0.14 -15.00
N VAL A 265 8.07 1.44 -14.77
CA VAL A 265 7.71 2.53 -15.68
C VAL A 265 8.82 3.57 -15.63
N THR A 266 9.22 4.08 -16.79
CA THR A 266 10.28 5.09 -16.93
C THR A 266 9.71 6.44 -17.35
N GLY A 267 10.47 7.53 -17.14
CA GLY A 267 10.11 8.83 -17.68
C GLY A 267 9.96 8.83 -19.21
N SER A 268 10.69 7.93 -19.89
CA SER A 268 10.57 7.72 -21.34
C SER A 268 9.22 7.15 -21.76
N ASP A 269 8.62 6.27 -20.94
CA ASP A 269 7.31 5.67 -21.22
C ASP A 269 6.20 6.71 -21.11
N ILE A 270 6.34 7.66 -20.19
CA ILE A 270 5.39 8.78 -20.02
C ILE A 270 5.56 9.83 -21.12
N GLY A 271 6.80 10.15 -21.48
CA GLY A 271 7.13 11.03 -22.61
C GLY A 271 6.86 12.53 -22.40
N ASP A 272 6.23 12.92 -21.28
CA ASP A 272 5.92 14.28 -20.89
C ASP A 272 6.52 14.62 -19.53
N PHE A 273 7.37 15.65 -19.46
CA PHE A 273 8.09 16.00 -18.23
C PHE A 273 7.17 16.55 -17.15
N GLU A 274 6.19 17.38 -17.48
CA GLU A 274 5.28 17.98 -16.49
C GLU A 274 4.47 16.88 -15.77
N THR A 275 4.05 15.85 -16.50
CA THR A 275 3.40 14.66 -15.91
C THR A 275 4.39 13.85 -15.09
N TRP A 276 5.62 13.62 -15.59
CA TRP A 276 6.65 12.85 -14.86
C TRP A 276 7.06 13.54 -13.56
N GLU A 277 7.13 14.87 -13.53
CA GLU A 277 7.42 15.64 -12.33
C GLU A 277 6.39 15.38 -11.24
N LYS A 278 5.10 15.30 -11.57
CA LYS A 278 4.03 14.91 -10.62
C LYS A 278 4.19 13.48 -10.11
N ILE A 279 4.62 12.58 -10.98
CA ILE A 279 4.78 11.17 -10.67
C ILE A 279 5.98 10.90 -9.76
N ALA A 280 7.15 11.48 -10.06
CA ALA A 280 8.42 11.03 -9.48
C ALA A 280 9.14 12.10 -8.64
N HIS A 281 8.80 13.38 -8.79
CA HIS A 281 9.52 14.47 -8.12
C HIS A 281 8.72 15.09 -6.97
N GLU A 282 7.38 15.06 -7.03
CA GLU A 282 6.53 15.60 -5.96
C GLU A 282 6.31 14.60 -4.82
N GLY A 283 5.91 15.12 -3.66
CA GLY A 283 5.59 14.32 -2.49
C GLY A 283 4.33 13.48 -2.68
N HIS A 284 4.28 12.35 -2.01
CA HIS A 284 3.11 11.47 -1.96
C HIS A 284 2.76 11.13 -0.52
N PHE A 285 1.52 10.71 -0.28
CA PHE A 285 1.08 10.10 0.97
C PHE A 285 0.62 8.66 0.71
N LEU A 286 0.85 7.79 1.69
CA LEU A 286 0.56 6.36 1.58
C LEU A 286 -0.81 6.06 2.14
N LEU A 287 -1.49 5.08 1.54
CA LEU A 287 -2.83 4.66 1.91
C LEU A 287 -2.90 3.14 2.08
N LEU A 288 -3.72 2.71 3.05
CA LEU A 288 -4.07 1.32 3.31
C LEU A 288 -5.59 1.21 3.44
N ASN A 289 -6.24 0.34 2.68
CA ASN A 289 -7.68 0.09 2.83
C ASN A 289 -8.08 -1.31 2.36
N VAL A 290 -9.26 -1.72 2.79
CA VAL A 290 -10.01 -2.81 2.16
C VAL A 290 -11.34 -2.23 1.71
N ALA A 291 -11.53 -2.08 0.41
CA ALA A 291 -12.80 -1.69 -0.19
C ALA A 291 -13.73 -2.91 -0.35
N MET A 292 -15.02 -2.64 -0.48
CA MET A 292 -16.03 -3.66 -0.72
C MET A 292 -16.86 -3.27 -1.94
N GLY A 293 -16.71 -4.03 -3.02
CA GLY A 293 -17.25 -3.71 -4.33
C GLY A 293 -16.56 -2.54 -5.01
N GLY A 294 -17.00 -2.21 -6.18
CA GLY A 294 -16.45 -1.14 -6.99
C GLY A 294 -16.64 -1.39 -8.48
N ASN A 295 -16.22 -0.44 -9.30
CA ASN A 295 -16.30 -0.58 -10.76
C ASN A 295 -15.45 -1.77 -11.25
N TRP A 296 -14.27 -1.96 -10.71
CA TRP A 296 -13.35 -3.00 -11.13
C TRP A 296 -13.68 -4.38 -10.53
N PRO A 297 -13.79 -4.57 -9.20
CA PRO A 297 -14.15 -5.88 -8.64
C PRO A 297 -15.60 -6.27 -8.93
N GLY A 298 -16.46 -5.33 -9.29
CA GLY A 298 -17.89 -5.52 -9.36
C GLY A 298 -18.57 -5.48 -7.98
N PRO A 299 -19.90 -5.51 -7.93
CA PRO A 299 -20.64 -5.46 -6.66
C PRO A 299 -20.45 -6.75 -5.85
N PRO A 300 -20.47 -6.67 -4.51
CA PRO A 300 -20.61 -7.84 -3.65
C PRO A 300 -21.89 -8.59 -3.96
N ASN A 301 -21.90 -9.89 -3.70
CA ASN A 301 -23.08 -10.74 -3.89
C ASN A 301 -23.53 -11.38 -2.57
N ASN A 302 -24.56 -12.22 -2.59
CA ASN A 302 -25.13 -12.86 -1.40
C ASN A 302 -24.21 -13.92 -0.74
N LYS A 303 -23.09 -14.26 -1.37
CA LYS A 303 -22.07 -15.15 -0.82
C LYS A 303 -20.86 -14.40 -0.29
N THR A 304 -20.74 -13.11 -0.59
CA THR A 304 -19.60 -12.30 -0.17
C THR A 304 -19.52 -12.27 1.35
N VAL A 305 -18.41 -12.74 1.89
CA VAL A 305 -18.13 -12.74 3.31
C VAL A 305 -17.42 -11.46 3.75
N SER A 306 -17.43 -11.22 5.04
CA SER A 306 -16.74 -10.10 5.69
C SER A 306 -16.14 -10.56 7.02
N GLY A 307 -15.36 -9.71 7.68
CA GLY A 307 -14.73 -10.04 8.95
C GLY A 307 -13.27 -10.45 8.83
N GLU A 308 -12.74 -11.05 9.90
CA GLU A 308 -11.32 -11.44 10.03
C GLU A 308 -10.82 -12.33 8.88
N GLN A 309 -11.68 -13.14 8.33
CA GLN A 309 -11.36 -14.13 7.31
C GLN A 309 -11.06 -13.52 5.92
N VAL A 310 -11.26 -12.23 5.76
CA VAL A 310 -10.92 -11.45 4.54
C VAL A 310 -10.22 -10.14 4.91
N ALA A 311 -9.59 -10.12 6.08
CA ALA A 311 -8.86 -8.96 6.55
C ALA A 311 -7.53 -8.79 5.84
N MET A 312 -7.05 -7.56 5.76
CA MET A 312 -5.66 -7.23 5.47
C MET A 312 -4.93 -7.05 6.79
N GLU A 313 -3.84 -7.78 7.00
CA GLU A 313 -2.95 -7.64 8.15
C GLU A 313 -1.61 -7.05 7.69
N VAL A 314 -1.13 -6.01 8.37
CA VAL A 314 0.08 -5.26 8.04
C VAL A 314 1.05 -5.29 9.21
N ASP A 315 2.30 -5.71 8.96
CA ASP A 315 3.37 -5.80 9.95
C ASP A 315 4.06 -4.43 10.11
N TYR A 316 4.47 -3.83 9.01
CA TYR A 316 5.04 -2.49 9.00
C TYR A 316 4.77 -1.75 7.70
N VAL A 317 4.97 -0.43 7.72
CA VAL A 317 5.14 0.41 6.55
C VAL A 317 6.37 1.28 6.78
N GLY A 318 7.32 1.27 5.86
CA GLY A 318 8.56 2.03 5.97
C GLY A 318 8.93 2.79 4.71
N VAL A 319 9.64 3.90 4.87
CA VAL A 319 10.19 4.71 3.79
C VAL A 319 11.67 4.95 4.03
N TRP A 320 12.47 4.67 3.02
CA TRP A 320 13.92 4.86 3.02
C TRP A 320 14.33 5.73 1.85
N ASN A 321 15.29 6.61 2.08
CA ASN A 321 15.87 7.44 1.03
C ASN A 321 17.39 7.20 0.95
N SER A 322 17.95 7.11 -0.26
CA SER A 322 19.37 7.23 -0.48
C SER A 322 19.76 8.71 -0.61
N ALA A 323 20.89 9.09 -0.04
CA ALA A 323 21.49 10.39 -0.33
C ALA A 323 22.20 10.37 -1.70
N HIS A 324 22.53 11.58 -2.23
CA HIS A 324 23.39 11.77 -3.39
C HIS A 324 24.76 11.14 -3.21
#